data_0e78e5fe08b6c249f8b8aef4356feed7
#
_entry.id   0e78e5fe08b6c249f8b8aef4356feed7
#
_cell.length_a   1.000
_cell.length_b   1.000
_cell.length_c   1.000
_cell.angle_alpha   90.00
_cell.angle_beta   90.00
_cell.angle_gamma   90.00
#
_symmetry.space_group_name_H-M   'P 1'
#
loop_
_entity.id
_entity.type
_entity.pdbx_description
1 polymer ?
#
loop_
_entity_poly.entity_id
_entity_poly.type
_entity_poly.pdbx_seq_one_letter_code
_entity_poly.pdbx_strand_id
1 'polypeptide(L)'
;EQTVTTEEIRGFLQEKLPHYMIPSTFIFIEALPSTTNGKIDHRALPAPEQARSEPEETFVAPRNQLELQLATIWQDVLGIQNIGIHDNFFDLGGQSLLAVRLFAAIHKSFNQKLTLSTILQASTIEQLAKAISQKEYLPDSSYLVPIQPHGSKIPFFCIHGAQGEVLFLKSLANHLS
;
A
#
# COMPACT_ATOMS: atom_id res chain seq x y z
N GLU A 1 -14.56 -25.61 12.80
CA GLU A 1 -14.67 -24.15 12.92
C GLU A 1 -13.94 -23.57 11.72
N GLN A 2 -14.65 -22.82 10.87
CA GLN A 2 -14.02 -22.08 9.77
C GLN A 2 -13.39 -20.82 10.37
N THR A 3 -12.09 -20.77 10.41
CA THR A 3 -11.36 -19.55 10.75
C THR A 3 -11.38 -18.63 9.53
N VAL A 4 -12.05 -17.50 9.63
CA VAL A 4 -12.06 -16.47 8.59
C VAL A 4 -10.71 -15.76 8.57
N THR A 5 -10.08 -15.64 7.43
CA THR A 5 -8.78 -14.97 7.27
C THR A 5 -8.94 -13.46 7.04
N THR A 6 -7.89 -12.69 7.31
CA THR A 6 -7.85 -11.25 7.00
C THR A 6 -8.07 -10.98 5.51
N GLU A 7 -7.53 -11.84 4.65
CA GLU A 7 -7.66 -11.72 3.20
C GLU A 7 -9.12 -11.92 2.74
N GLU A 8 -9.83 -12.89 3.31
CA GLU A 8 -11.25 -13.12 3.01
C GLU A 8 -12.12 -11.94 3.45
N ILE A 9 -11.86 -11.38 4.66
CA ILE A 9 -12.57 -10.18 5.12
C ILE A 9 -12.27 -9.00 4.21
N ARG A 10 -11.02 -8.78 3.85
CA ARG A 10 -10.60 -7.68 2.98
C ARG A 10 -11.23 -7.81 1.59
N GLY A 11 -11.18 -9.00 1.00
CA GLY A 11 -11.83 -9.29 -0.29
C GLY A 11 -13.33 -8.99 -0.26
N PHE A 12 -14.03 -9.46 0.77
CA PHE A 12 -15.46 -9.18 0.94
C PHE A 12 -15.76 -7.68 1.10
N LEU A 13 -14.92 -6.95 1.83
CA LEU A 13 -15.11 -5.51 2.02
C LEU A 13 -14.79 -4.73 0.74
N GLN A 14 -13.83 -5.17 -0.07
CA GLN A 14 -13.50 -4.55 -1.37
C GLN A 14 -14.65 -4.60 -2.37
N GLU A 15 -15.49 -5.63 -2.30
CA GLU A 15 -16.69 -5.75 -3.14
C GLU A 15 -17.81 -4.78 -2.73
N LYS A 16 -17.82 -4.32 -1.46
CA LYS A 16 -18.95 -3.60 -0.87
C LYS A 16 -18.63 -2.16 -0.48
N LEU A 17 -17.38 -1.84 -0.25
CA LEU A 17 -16.96 -0.54 0.26
C LEU A 17 -15.91 0.10 -0.65
N PRO A 18 -15.93 1.43 -0.79
CA PRO A 18 -14.81 2.16 -1.38
C PRO A 18 -13.51 1.87 -0.61
N HIS A 19 -12.39 1.84 -1.31
CA HIS A 19 -11.08 1.47 -0.76
C HIS A 19 -10.69 2.27 0.50
N TYR A 20 -11.04 3.56 0.56
CA TYR A 20 -10.74 4.43 1.71
C TYR A 20 -11.56 4.09 2.98
N MET A 21 -12.60 3.27 2.86
CA MET A 21 -13.41 2.78 4.00
C MET A 21 -12.95 1.42 4.51
N ILE A 22 -12.03 0.76 3.83
CA ILE A 22 -11.54 -0.55 4.23
C ILE A 22 -10.44 -0.35 5.28
N PRO A 23 -10.55 -1.00 6.46
CA PRO A 23 -9.51 -0.93 7.47
C PRO A 23 -8.17 -1.44 6.94
N SER A 24 -7.09 -0.74 7.26
CA SER A 24 -5.73 -1.18 6.92
C SER A 24 -5.27 -2.39 7.75
N THR A 25 -5.82 -2.54 8.95
CA THR A 25 -5.44 -3.59 9.90
C THR A 25 -6.67 -4.23 10.52
N PHE A 26 -6.68 -5.55 10.60
CA PHE A 26 -7.69 -6.36 11.28
C PHE A 26 -7.03 -7.08 12.45
N ILE A 27 -7.69 -7.08 13.60
CA ILE A 27 -7.21 -7.73 14.81
C ILE A 27 -8.27 -8.73 15.26
N PHE A 28 -7.94 -10.02 15.28
CA PHE A 28 -8.80 -11.05 15.81
C PHE A 28 -8.62 -11.14 17.32
N ILE A 29 -9.71 -11.09 18.05
CA ILE A 29 -9.74 -11.25 19.51
C ILE A 29 -10.82 -12.26 19.89
N GLU A 30 -10.58 -13.05 20.90
CA GLU A 30 -11.54 -14.07 21.34
C GLU A 30 -12.84 -13.44 21.86
N ALA A 31 -12.75 -12.32 22.56
CA ALA A 31 -13.89 -11.59 23.09
C ALA A 31 -13.60 -10.09 23.17
N LEU A 32 -14.63 -9.27 22.93
CA LEU A 32 -14.53 -7.82 23.12
C LEU A 32 -14.40 -7.46 24.60
N PRO A 33 -13.35 -6.73 25.00
CA PRO A 33 -13.21 -6.29 26.38
C PRO A 33 -14.35 -5.34 26.75
N SER A 34 -14.92 -5.53 27.94
CA SER A 34 -16.04 -4.74 28.42
C SER A 34 -15.71 -4.02 29.72
N THR A 35 -16.18 -2.79 29.86
CA THR A 35 -16.14 -2.04 31.12
C THR A 35 -17.11 -2.63 32.14
N THR A 36 -16.97 -2.24 33.40
CA THR A 36 -17.90 -2.64 34.47
C THR A 36 -19.36 -2.30 34.20
N ASN A 37 -19.63 -1.35 33.31
CA ASN A 37 -20.97 -0.91 32.93
C ASN A 37 -21.47 -1.61 31.64
N GLY A 38 -20.78 -2.66 31.15
CA GLY A 38 -21.18 -3.43 29.95
C GLY A 38 -20.91 -2.74 28.61
N LYS A 39 -20.16 -1.64 28.56
CA LYS A 39 -19.73 -0.98 27.31
C LYS A 39 -18.39 -1.52 26.86
N ILE A 40 -18.10 -1.47 25.56
CA ILE A 40 -16.79 -1.86 25.01
C ILE A 40 -15.70 -0.97 25.62
N ASP A 41 -14.67 -1.61 26.18
CA ASP A 41 -13.47 -0.91 26.68
C ASP A 41 -12.46 -0.73 25.54
N HIS A 42 -12.51 0.43 24.89
CA HIS A 42 -11.59 0.77 23.81
C HIS A 42 -10.11 0.87 24.26
N ARG A 43 -9.84 1.07 25.56
CA ARG A 43 -8.46 1.16 26.06
C ARG A 43 -7.82 -0.21 26.29
N ALA A 44 -8.66 -1.21 26.48
CA ALA A 44 -8.22 -2.60 26.65
C ALA A 44 -8.09 -3.35 25.31
N LEU A 45 -8.43 -2.71 24.16
CA LEU A 45 -8.18 -3.30 22.85
C LEU A 45 -6.68 -3.38 22.59
N PRO A 46 -6.18 -4.48 22.01
CA PRO A 46 -4.77 -4.61 21.65
C PRO A 46 -4.35 -3.55 20.63
N ALA A 47 -3.12 -3.04 20.78
CA ALA A 47 -2.57 -2.11 19.82
C ALA A 47 -2.31 -2.82 18.46
N PRO A 48 -2.44 -2.13 17.31
CA PRO A 48 -2.21 -2.71 15.99
C PRO A 48 -0.84 -3.35 15.81
N GLU A 49 0.18 -2.84 16.49
CA GLU A 49 1.55 -3.36 16.47
C GLU A 49 1.67 -4.77 17.09
N GLN A 50 0.80 -5.11 18.05
CA GLN A 50 0.78 -6.41 18.73
C GLN A 50 0.01 -7.48 17.92
N ALA A 51 -0.79 -7.05 16.96
CA ALA A 51 -1.68 -7.92 16.19
C ALA A 51 -1.08 -8.44 14.87
N ARG A 52 0.14 -8.06 14.54
CA ARG A 52 0.88 -8.58 13.38
C ARG A 52 1.49 -9.96 13.67
N SER A 53 0.71 -10.83 14.29
CA SER A 53 1.00 -12.28 14.39
C SER A 53 0.33 -13.02 13.25
N GLU A 54 0.33 -12.46 12.02
CA GLU A 54 0.02 -13.27 10.85
C GLU A 54 1.25 -14.10 10.48
N PRO A 55 1.04 -15.35 10.00
CA PRO A 55 2.12 -16.32 9.88
C PRO A 55 3.23 -15.77 8.95
N GLU A 56 4.46 -16.05 9.34
CA GLU A 56 5.73 -15.73 8.65
C GLU A 56 5.78 -16.19 7.17
N GLU A 57 4.75 -16.84 6.66
CA GLU A 57 4.74 -17.49 5.34
C GLU A 57 4.78 -16.52 4.16
N THR A 58 4.43 -15.24 4.35
CA THR A 58 4.45 -14.24 3.27
C THR A 58 5.53 -13.17 3.44
N PHE A 59 6.16 -13.09 4.61
CA PHE A 59 7.23 -12.11 4.84
C PHE A 59 8.52 -12.51 4.12
N VAL A 60 8.91 -11.72 3.14
CA VAL A 60 10.21 -11.85 2.47
C VAL A 60 11.07 -10.66 2.85
N ALA A 61 12.17 -10.93 3.57
CA ALA A 61 13.10 -9.91 4.00
C ALA A 61 13.83 -9.26 2.80
N PRO A 62 14.33 -8.02 2.94
CA PRO A 62 15.18 -7.39 1.94
C PRO A 62 16.40 -8.24 1.59
N ARG A 63 16.65 -8.44 0.29
CA ARG A 63 17.68 -9.35 -0.25
C ARG A 63 19.00 -8.65 -0.57
N ASN A 64 18.96 -7.33 -0.69
CA ASN A 64 20.13 -6.50 -1.04
C ASN A 64 20.08 -5.14 -0.35
N GLN A 65 21.17 -4.38 -0.46
CA GLN A 65 21.31 -3.08 0.20
C GLN A 65 20.26 -2.05 -0.23
N LEU A 66 19.85 -2.05 -1.50
CA LEU A 66 18.83 -1.14 -2.01
C LEU A 66 17.46 -1.43 -1.42
N GLU A 67 17.06 -2.72 -1.41
CA GLU A 67 15.81 -3.15 -0.79
C GLU A 67 15.79 -2.85 0.71
N LEU A 68 16.91 -3.05 1.41
CA LEU A 68 17.03 -2.73 2.83
C LEU A 68 16.85 -1.23 3.11
N GLN A 69 17.48 -0.37 2.32
CA GLN A 69 17.33 1.07 2.44
C GLN A 69 15.90 1.53 2.14
N LEU A 70 15.27 0.95 1.11
CA LEU A 70 13.87 1.23 0.78
C LEU A 70 12.93 0.76 1.91
N ALA A 71 13.18 -0.42 2.48
CA ALA A 71 12.39 -0.93 3.61
C ALA A 71 12.49 0.02 4.82
N THR A 72 13.69 0.51 5.14
CA THR A 72 13.89 1.48 6.22
C THR A 72 13.10 2.78 5.95
N ILE A 73 13.16 3.30 4.73
CA ILE A 73 12.40 4.50 4.36
C ILE A 73 10.90 4.26 4.46
N TRP A 74 10.41 3.08 4.05
CA TRP A 74 9.00 2.72 4.16
C TRP A 74 8.56 2.63 5.62
N GLN A 75 9.37 2.01 6.48
CA GLN A 75 9.11 1.91 7.91
C GLN A 75 8.98 3.29 8.56
N ASP A 76 9.89 4.19 8.23
CA ASP A 76 9.87 5.57 8.75
C ASP A 76 8.64 6.35 8.26
N VAL A 77 8.27 6.21 6.98
CA VAL A 77 7.15 6.94 6.38
C VAL A 77 5.80 6.41 6.83
N LEU A 78 5.65 5.09 6.93
CA LEU A 78 4.40 4.42 7.29
C LEU A 78 4.23 4.28 8.82
N GLY A 79 5.32 4.41 9.59
CA GLY A 79 5.31 4.18 11.04
C GLY A 79 5.14 2.70 11.40
N ILE A 80 5.57 1.78 10.54
CA ILE A 80 5.34 0.34 10.67
C ILE A 80 6.69 -0.37 10.70
N GLN A 81 6.82 -1.41 11.52
CA GLN A 81 7.99 -2.30 11.56
C GLN A 81 7.75 -3.54 10.69
N ASN A 82 8.84 -4.24 10.32
CA ASN A 82 8.81 -5.53 9.63
C ASN A 82 8.04 -5.49 8.30
N ILE A 83 8.46 -4.64 7.37
CA ILE A 83 7.91 -4.57 6.02
C ILE A 83 8.69 -5.53 5.11
N GLY A 84 7.98 -6.47 4.48
CA GLY A 84 8.50 -7.39 3.47
C GLY A 84 8.62 -6.73 2.10
N ILE A 85 9.46 -7.30 1.22
CA ILE A 85 9.68 -6.72 -0.12
C ILE A 85 8.48 -6.85 -1.06
N HIS A 86 7.55 -7.75 -0.75
CA HIS A 86 6.32 -7.98 -1.52
C HIS A 86 5.10 -7.24 -0.95
N ASP A 87 5.24 -6.61 0.22
CA ASP A 87 4.15 -5.85 0.81
C ASP A 87 3.77 -4.67 -0.08
N ASN A 88 2.46 -4.47 -0.25
CA ASN A 88 1.95 -3.39 -1.07
C ASN A 88 1.81 -2.11 -0.23
N PHE A 89 2.34 -0.99 -0.71
CA PHE A 89 2.31 0.31 -0.05
C PHE A 89 0.91 0.74 0.39
N PHE A 90 -0.08 0.53 -0.48
CA PHE A 90 -1.46 0.96 -0.22
C PHE A 90 -2.15 0.06 0.80
N ASP A 91 -1.85 -1.24 0.78
CA ASP A 91 -2.40 -2.21 1.74
C ASP A 91 -1.83 -2.00 3.15
N LEU A 92 -0.61 -1.46 3.24
CA LEU A 92 0.01 -1.02 4.48
C LEU A 92 -0.51 0.34 4.98
N GLY A 93 -1.53 0.92 4.35
CA GLY A 93 -2.09 2.21 4.73
C GLY A 93 -1.41 3.41 4.07
N GLY A 94 -0.58 3.18 3.06
CA GLY A 94 0.02 4.24 2.26
C GLY A 94 -1.03 5.05 1.51
N GLN A 95 -1.06 6.36 1.74
CA GLN A 95 -1.96 7.32 1.10
C GLN A 95 -1.14 8.33 0.28
N SER A 96 -1.81 9.13 -0.53
CA SER A 96 -1.16 10.13 -1.40
C SER A 96 -0.14 11.01 -0.68
N LEU A 97 -0.46 11.48 0.53
CA LEU A 97 0.48 12.31 1.31
C LEU A 97 1.71 11.53 1.76
N LEU A 98 1.54 10.26 2.15
CA LEU A 98 2.66 9.38 2.54
C LEU A 98 3.50 9.02 1.32
N ALA A 99 2.90 8.85 0.13
CA ALA A 99 3.63 8.64 -1.12
C ALA A 99 4.52 9.85 -1.48
N VAL A 100 4.05 11.08 -1.27
CA VAL A 100 4.87 12.29 -1.45
C VAL A 100 6.07 12.29 -0.48
N ARG A 101 5.85 11.95 0.79
CA ARG A 101 6.93 11.83 1.79
C ARG A 101 7.92 10.72 1.42
N LEU A 102 7.41 9.58 0.97
CA LEU A 102 8.23 8.46 0.51
C LEU A 102 9.16 8.90 -0.63
N PHE A 103 8.65 9.56 -1.64
CA PHE A 103 9.47 10.02 -2.77
C PHE A 103 10.45 11.12 -2.40
N ALA A 104 10.09 12.02 -1.50
CA ALA A 104 11.03 13.00 -0.97
C ALA A 104 12.20 12.32 -0.23
N ALA A 105 11.93 11.27 0.55
CA ALA A 105 12.95 10.49 1.24
C ALA A 105 13.82 9.69 0.26
N ILE A 106 13.22 9.06 -0.75
CA ILE A 106 13.93 8.34 -1.81
C ILE A 106 14.83 9.30 -2.60
N HIS A 107 14.32 10.48 -2.98
CA HIS A 107 15.12 11.47 -3.67
C HIS A 107 16.33 11.90 -2.84
N LYS A 108 16.13 12.13 -1.55
CA LYS A 108 17.23 12.51 -0.63
C LYS A 108 18.29 11.41 -0.51
N SER A 109 17.88 10.14 -0.47
CA SER A 109 18.79 9.00 -0.23
C SER A 109 19.50 8.51 -1.49
N PHE A 110 18.81 8.54 -2.65
CA PHE A 110 19.30 7.95 -3.89
C PHE A 110 19.54 8.97 -5.01
N ASN A 111 19.24 10.25 -4.79
CA ASN A 111 19.24 11.31 -5.81
C ASN A 111 18.42 10.95 -7.07
N GLN A 112 17.35 10.17 -6.88
CA GLN A 112 16.43 9.75 -7.93
C GLN A 112 15.12 10.53 -7.82
N LYS A 113 14.68 11.16 -8.92
CA LYS A 113 13.38 11.81 -9.01
C LYS A 113 12.36 10.81 -9.50
N LEU A 114 11.55 10.27 -8.60
CA LEU A 114 10.41 9.44 -8.95
C LEU A 114 9.15 10.29 -9.03
N THR A 115 8.23 9.91 -9.91
CA THR A 115 6.92 10.55 -10.03
C THR A 115 5.90 9.82 -9.16
N LEU A 116 4.81 10.49 -8.76
CA LEU A 116 3.72 9.83 -8.01
C LEU A 116 3.10 8.67 -8.79
N SER A 117 3.14 8.70 -10.12
CA SER A 117 2.70 7.58 -10.96
C SER A 117 3.56 6.32 -10.79
N THR A 118 4.83 6.46 -10.37
CA THR A 118 5.71 5.32 -10.15
C THR A 118 5.18 4.38 -9.07
N ILE A 119 4.58 4.91 -7.97
CA ILE A 119 4.05 4.06 -6.89
C ILE A 119 2.81 3.26 -7.33
N LEU A 120 2.09 3.73 -8.35
CA LEU A 120 0.96 2.98 -8.93
C LEU A 120 1.44 1.75 -9.70
N GLN A 121 2.61 1.86 -10.35
CA GLN A 121 3.21 0.79 -11.18
C GLN A 121 4.16 -0.09 -10.36
N ALA A 122 4.79 0.46 -9.34
CA ALA A 122 5.78 -0.17 -8.48
C ALA A 122 5.38 -0.01 -7.01
N SER A 123 4.29 -0.66 -6.61
CA SER A 123 3.69 -0.52 -5.29
C SER A 123 4.32 -1.40 -4.21
N THR A 124 5.35 -2.18 -4.53
CA THR A 124 6.13 -2.98 -3.57
C THR A 124 7.59 -2.54 -3.54
N ILE A 125 8.31 -2.88 -2.47
CA ILE A 125 9.75 -2.57 -2.34
C ILE A 125 10.55 -3.22 -3.45
N GLU A 126 10.25 -4.47 -3.81
CA GLU A 126 10.91 -5.19 -4.91
C GLU A 126 10.75 -4.45 -6.24
N GLN A 127 9.51 -4.08 -6.59
CA GLN A 127 9.21 -3.37 -7.83
C GLN A 127 9.90 -2.01 -7.87
N LEU A 128 9.88 -1.28 -6.74
CA LEU A 128 10.49 0.03 -6.63
C LEU A 128 12.02 -0.05 -6.71
N ALA A 129 12.64 -1.04 -6.07
CA ALA A 129 14.06 -1.31 -6.18
C ALA A 129 14.48 -1.62 -7.63
N LYS A 130 13.67 -2.41 -8.34
CA LYS A 130 13.87 -2.72 -9.75
C LYS A 130 13.77 -1.46 -10.61
N ALA A 131 12.77 -0.62 -10.38
CA ALA A 131 12.58 0.64 -11.10
C ALA A 131 13.79 1.59 -10.90
N ILE A 132 14.30 1.71 -9.66
CA ILE A 132 15.48 2.53 -9.35
C ILE A 132 16.74 1.97 -10.01
N SER A 133 16.93 0.64 -10.00
CA SER A 133 18.13 -0.01 -10.54
C SER A 133 18.22 0.07 -12.06
N GLN A 134 17.09 -0.01 -12.75
CA GLN A 134 17.07 -0.09 -14.20
C GLN A 134 17.24 1.25 -14.92
N LYS A 135 17.29 2.39 -14.18
CA LYS A 135 17.39 3.76 -14.74
C LYS A 135 16.41 4.07 -15.89
N GLU A 136 15.62 3.09 -16.30
CA GLU A 136 14.77 3.14 -17.51
C GLU A 136 13.33 3.58 -17.24
N TYR A 137 12.95 3.76 -15.97
CA TYR A 137 11.54 3.94 -15.61
C TYR A 137 11.08 5.39 -15.50
N LEU A 138 11.78 6.30 -16.17
CA LEU A 138 11.26 7.63 -16.37
C LEU A 138 11.34 7.96 -17.87
N PRO A 139 10.29 7.75 -18.64
CA PRO A 139 10.10 8.63 -19.76
C PRO A 139 9.84 10.02 -19.15
N ASP A 140 10.86 10.87 -19.20
CA ASP A 140 10.84 12.28 -18.76
C ASP A 140 9.77 13.11 -19.50
N SER A 141 8.92 12.45 -20.29
CA SER A 141 7.96 13.07 -21.20
C SER A 141 6.72 12.22 -21.50
N SER A 142 6.42 11.14 -20.77
CA SER A 142 5.16 10.43 -21.02
C SER A 142 4.01 11.15 -20.30
N TYR A 143 3.19 11.86 -21.04
CA TYR A 143 1.93 12.43 -20.58
C TYR A 143 0.85 11.37 -20.31
N LEU A 144 1.14 10.09 -20.59
CA LEU A 144 0.26 8.95 -20.38
C LEU A 144 0.77 8.12 -19.20
N VAL A 145 -0.10 7.93 -18.21
CA VAL A 145 0.16 7.08 -17.04
C VAL A 145 -0.73 5.85 -17.14
N PRO A 146 -0.18 4.65 -17.42
CA PRO A 146 -0.97 3.42 -17.44
C PRO A 146 -1.31 3.02 -15.98
N ILE A 147 -2.61 3.01 -15.65
CA ILE A 147 -3.11 2.61 -14.33
C ILE A 147 -3.46 1.12 -14.35
N GLN A 148 -4.06 0.66 -15.44
CA GLN A 148 -4.40 -0.75 -15.69
C GLN A 148 -4.04 -1.08 -17.15
N PRO A 149 -2.77 -1.47 -17.41
CA PRO A 149 -2.28 -1.62 -18.79
C PRO A 149 -2.71 -2.93 -19.45
N HIS A 150 -3.27 -3.88 -18.69
CA HIS A 150 -3.64 -5.20 -19.17
C HIS A 150 -5.13 -5.33 -19.41
N GLY A 151 -5.52 -5.97 -20.51
CA GLY A 151 -6.91 -6.24 -20.86
C GLY A 151 -7.10 -6.31 -22.38
N SER A 152 -8.27 -6.81 -22.80
CA SER A 152 -8.65 -6.96 -24.22
C SER A 152 -9.74 -5.97 -24.65
N LYS A 153 -10.26 -5.16 -23.73
CA LYS A 153 -11.30 -4.16 -24.01
C LYS A 153 -10.70 -2.88 -24.58
N ILE A 154 -11.54 -2.04 -25.17
CA ILE A 154 -11.14 -0.72 -25.70
C ILE A 154 -10.52 0.11 -24.57
N PRO A 155 -9.34 0.72 -24.77
CA PRO A 155 -8.71 1.55 -23.74
C PRO A 155 -9.58 2.74 -23.31
N PHE A 156 -9.68 2.95 -22.01
CA PHE A 156 -10.36 4.09 -21.42
C PHE A 156 -9.31 5.12 -20.98
N PHE A 157 -9.40 6.34 -21.50
CA PHE A 157 -8.51 7.44 -21.18
C PHE A 157 -9.17 8.42 -20.23
N CYS A 158 -8.51 8.75 -19.12
CA CYS A 158 -8.93 9.78 -18.20
C CYS A 158 -7.99 10.97 -18.26
N ILE A 159 -8.54 12.17 -18.21
CA ILE A 159 -7.76 13.40 -18.06
C ILE A 159 -7.68 13.72 -16.56
N HIS A 160 -6.48 14.04 -16.10
CA HIS A 160 -6.23 14.44 -14.71
C HIS A 160 -6.96 15.72 -14.33
N GLY A 161 -7.19 15.94 -13.01
CA GLY A 161 -7.70 17.20 -12.48
C GLY A 161 -6.69 18.36 -12.61
N ALA A 162 -7.08 19.54 -12.14
CA ALA A 162 -6.29 20.77 -12.27
C ALA A 162 -4.85 20.69 -11.72
N GLN A 163 -4.57 19.78 -10.83
CA GLN A 163 -3.24 19.59 -10.21
C GLN A 163 -2.40 18.50 -10.86
N GLY A 164 -2.86 17.86 -11.95
CA GLY A 164 -2.12 16.80 -12.63
C GLY A 164 -2.10 15.45 -11.90
N GLU A 165 -2.88 15.31 -10.82
CA GLU A 165 -2.90 14.10 -10.01
C GLU A 165 -3.81 13.02 -10.61
N VAL A 166 -3.35 11.77 -10.62
CA VAL A 166 -4.07 10.61 -11.19
C VAL A 166 -4.33 9.51 -10.18
N LEU A 167 -3.83 9.63 -8.94
CA LEU A 167 -3.94 8.59 -7.91
C LEU A 167 -5.40 8.21 -7.58
N PHE A 168 -6.31 9.19 -7.61
CA PHE A 168 -7.73 8.96 -7.37
C PHE A 168 -8.40 8.06 -8.43
N LEU A 169 -7.81 7.97 -9.63
CA LEU A 169 -8.32 7.13 -10.71
C LEU A 169 -8.06 5.64 -10.48
N LYS A 170 -7.17 5.27 -9.54
CA LYS A 170 -6.90 3.87 -9.21
C LYS A 170 -8.15 3.16 -8.71
N SER A 171 -8.94 3.81 -7.86
CA SER A 171 -10.20 3.26 -7.37
C SER A 171 -11.19 3.01 -8.50
N LEU A 172 -11.28 3.93 -9.47
CA LEU A 172 -12.12 3.76 -10.66
C LEU A 172 -11.62 2.59 -11.52
N ALA A 173 -10.31 2.50 -11.77
CA ALA A 173 -9.73 1.45 -12.58
C ALA A 173 -10.05 0.05 -12.02
N ASN A 174 -9.99 -0.14 -10.71
CA ASN A 174 -10.31 -1.41 -10.06
C ASN A 174 -11.76 -1.86 -10.26
N HIS A 175 -12.68 -0.94 -10.60
CA HIS A 175 -14.09 -1.25 -10.85
C HIS A 175 -14.43 -1.39 -12.35
N LEU A 176 -13.47 -1.14 -13.24
CA LEU A 176 -13.65 -1.24 -14.69
C LEU A 176 -13.14 -2.55 -15.29
N SER A 177 -12.60 -3.44 -14.46
CA SER A 177 -12.06 -4.76 -14.87
C SER A 177 -13.15 -5.79 -15.17
#